data_3fd9f15d1b846b590b413b0ce34e92e2
#
_entry.id   3fd9f15d1b846b590b413b0ce34e92e2
#
_cell.length_a   1.000
_cell.length_b   1.000
_cell.length_c   1.000
_cell.angle_alpha   90.00
_cell.angle_beta   90.00
_cell.angle_gamma   90.00
#
_symmetry.space_group_name_H-M   'P 1'
#
loop_
_entity.id
_entity.type
_entity.pdbx_description
1 polymer ?
#
loop_
_entity_poly.entity_id
_entity_poly.type
_entity_poly.pdbx_seq_one_letter_code
_entity_poly.pdbx_strand_id
1 'polypeptide(L)'
;IFLIFLPITMWIDTHTHFDAPAFDVSRSRDWLRARERGVVAQVIPAVAPFNFATVREVAHAHEGSFYALGIHPMYVMTVVREMPRETAIAALRAAIESALPDERFVALGEIGLDGFVADLDWDTQVWFLREQLKLAREFDLPVLLHVRRAVDPVGKYLRELGIKNGIAHAFNGSDVQADVFVKMGLHLGFGGTLTYERSRQIRRLAARVPLESIVIETDAPDIPPSWLSAGEANYSYHLPRIAQVLAQVRGISEVDLSVALWRNTLNAMPRLRAILPEV
;
A
#
# COMPACT_ATOMS: atom_id res chain seq x y z
N ILE A 1 -18.71 4.99 -39.42
CA ILE A 1 -18.93 4.93 -37.94
C ILE A 1 -17.56 4.78 -37.34
N PHE A 2 -16.97 5.89 -36.90
CA PHE A 2 -15.75 5.86 -36.09
C PHE A 2 -16.17 5.41 -34.67
N LEU A 3 -15.87 4.17 -34.32
CA LEU A 3 -15.84 3.73 -32.93
C LEU A 3 -14.74 4.54 -32.24
N ILE A 4 -15.12 5.58 -31.52
CA ILE A 4 -14.24 6.27 -30.58
C ILE A 4 -14.00 5.23 -29.47
N PHE A 5 -12.89 4.51 -29.55
CA PHE A 5 -12.38 3.79 -28.39
C PHE A 5 -12.03 4.86 -27.35
N LEU A 6 -12.91 5.10 -26.39
CA LEU A 6 -12.52 5.81 -25.19
C LEU A 6 -11.40 4.97 -24.54
N PRO A 7 -10.23 5.56 -24.29
CA PRO A 7 -9.15 4.83 -23.67
C PRO A 7 -9.64 4.33 -22.30
N ILE A 8 -9.57 3.01 -22.12
CA ILE A 8 -9.98 2.38 -20.87
C ILE A 8 -8.90 2.72 -19.84
N THR A 9 -9.25 3.52 -18.83
CA THR A 9 -8.39 3.75 -17.67
C THR A 9 -8.34 2.49 -16.82
N MET A 10 -7.13 2.05 -16.46
CA MET A 10 -6.92 0.89 -15.59
C MET A 10 -6.22 1.33 -14.30
N TRP A 11 -6.71 0.84 -13.17
CA TRP A 11 -6.23 1.23 -11.86
C TRP A 11 -5.73 0.03 -11.06
N ILE A 12 -4.66 0.22 -10.31
CA ILE A 12 -4.15 -0.73 -9.32
C ILE A 12 -4.34 -0.10 -7.94
N ASP A 13 -5.08 -0.75 -7.07
CA ASP A 13 -5.17 -0.40 -5.65
C ASP A 13 -3.93 -0.93 -4.94
N THR A 14 -2.97 -0.05 -4.68
CA THR A 14 -1.67 -0.48 -4.15
C THR A 14 -1.68 -0.85 -2.68
N HIS A 15 -2.81 -0.59 -1.97
CA HIS A 15 -2.95 -0.90 -0.55
C HIS A 15 -4.42 -1.02 -0.16
N THR A 16 -4.85 -2.23 0.20
CA THR A 16 -6.19 -2.50 0.72
C THR A 16 -6.18 -3.70 1.67
N HIS A 17 -6.81 -3.60 2.83
CA HIS A 17 -7.01 -4.73 3.74
C HIS A 17 -8.24 -5.54 3.33
N PHE A 18 -8.24 -6.01 2.10
CA PHE A 18 -9.36 -6.75 1.51
C PHE A 18 -9.61 -8.11 2.19
N ASP A 19 -8.69 -8.59 3.02
CA ASP A 19 -8.84 -9.74 3.92
C ASP A 19 -9.65 -9.42 5.19
N ALA A 20 -9.90 -8.14 5.50
CA ALA A 20 -10.58 -7.72 6.71
C ALA A 20 -12.00 -8.30 6.84
N PRO A 21 -12.47 -8.58 8.08
CA PRO A 21 -13.81 -9.12 8.33
C PRO A 21 -14.97 -8.24 7.79
N ALA A 22 -14.71 -6.94 7.60
CA ALA A 22 -15.70 -6.02 7.00
C ALA A 22 -16.14 -6.46 5.60
N PHE A 23 -15.33 -7.27 4.89
CA PHE A 23 -15.64 -7.76 3.55
C PHE A 23 -16.22 -9.18 3.51
N ASP A 24 -16.24 -9.93 4.61
CA ASP A 24 -16.57 -11.37 4.60
C ASP A 24 -17.88 -11.72 3.89
N VAL A 25 -18.91 -10.90 4.09
CA VAL A 25 -20.25 -11.15 3.52
C VAL A 25 -20.34 -10.79 2.04
N SER A 26 -19.48 -9.89 1.55
CA SER A 26 -19.63 -9.27 0.22
C SER A 26 -18.35 -9.24 -0.62
N ARG A 27 -17.24 -9.80 -0.13
CA ARG A 27 -15.91 -9.70 -0.71
C ARG A 27 -15.86 -9.90 -2.23
N SER A 28 -16.35 -11.03 -2.73
CA SER A 28 -16.33 -11.32 -4.17
C SER A 28 -17.21 -10.35 -4.97
N ARG A 29 -18.36 -9.93 -4.42
CA ARG A 29 -19.24 -8.94 -5.07
C ARG A 29 -18.58 -7.55 -5.11
N ASP A 30 -17.91 -7.16 -4.03
CA ASP A 30 -17.25 -5.85 -3.96
C ASP A 30 -16.02 -5.80 -4.88
N TRP A 31 -15.30 -6.92 -5.01
CA TRP A 31 -14.23 -7.05 -5.99
C TRP A 31 -14.75 -6.99 -7.43
N LEU A 32 -15.83 -7.71 -7.75
CA LEU A 32 -16.45 -7.64 -9.07
C LEU A 32 -16.85 -6.18 -9.40
N ARG A 33 -17.47 -5.49 -8.45
CA ARG A 33 -17.83 -4.08 -8.61
C ARG A 33 -16.61 -3.17 -8.83
N ALA A 34 -15.48 -3.45 -8.20
CA ALA A 34 -14.23 -2.73 -8.44
C ALA A 34 -13.70 -2.99 -9.85
N ARG A 35 -13.72 -4.25 -10.30
CA ARG A 35 -13.34 -4.66 -11.64
C ARG A 35 -14.18 -3.99 -12.73
N GLU A 36 -15.50 -3.94 -12.55
CA GLU A 36 -16.43 -3.24 -13.46
C GLU A 36 -16.14 -1.75 -13.59
N ARG A 37 -15.46 -1.16 -12.61
CA ARG A 37 -15.05 0.25 -12.59
C ARG A 37 -13.61 0.48 -13.06
N GLY A 38 -12.93 -0.55 -13.55
CA GLY A 38 -11.57 -0.44 -14.06
C GLY A 38 -10.46 -0.63 -13.03
N VAL A 39 -10.77 -1.09 -11.80
CA VAL A 39 -9.74 -1.54 -10.86
C VAL A 39 -9.35 -2.97 -11.24
N VAL A 40 -8.20 -3.12 -11.88
CA VAL A 40 -7.79 -4.41 -12.46
C VAL A 40 -6.91 -5.23 -11.53
N ALA A 41 -6.27 -4.58 -10.57
CA ALA A 41 -5.44 -5.24 -9.57
C ALA A 41 -5.52 -4.55 -8.20
N GLN A 42 -5.22 -5.32 -7.15
CA GLN A 42 -5.10 -4.83 -5.78
C GLN A 42 -4.02 -5.57 -5.01
N VAL A 43 -3.40 -4.90 -4.04
CA VAL A 43 -2.38 -5.48 -3.15
C VAL A 43 -2.91 -5.53 -1.73
N ILE A 44 -2.87 -6.72 -1.12
CA ILE A 44 -3.41 -7.02 0.21
C ILE A 44 -2.24 -7.26 1.17
N PRO A 45 -1.85 -6.30 2.00
CA PRO A 45 -0.78 -6.50 2.97
C PRO A 45 -1.28 -7.26 4.20
N ALA A 46 -0.46 -8.18 4.68
CA ALA A 46 -0.66 -8.78 5.98
C ALA A 46 -0.32 -7.80 7.11
N VAL A 47 -0.88 -8.02 8.28
CA VAL A 47 -0.63 -7.20 9.47
C VAL A 47 0.10 -7.95 10.59
N ALA A 48 0.05 -9.28 10.60
CA ALA A 48 0.72 -10.12 11.61
C ALA A 48 0.75 -11.60 11.18
N PRO A 49 1.54 -12.46 11.84
CA PRO A 49 1.63 -13.88 11.49
C PRO A 49 0.28 -14.61 11.43
N PHE A 50 -0.69 -14.19 12.22
CA PHE A 50 -2.01 -14.81 12.27
C PHE A 50 -2.83 -14.66 10.97
N ASN A 51 -2.54 -13.65 10.12
CA ASN A 51 -3.28 -13.46 8.86
C ASN A 51 -2.45 -13.73 7.58
N PHE A 52 -1.21 -14.25 7.69
CA PHE A 52 -0.40 -14.56 6.51
C PHE A 52 -1.07 -15.55 5.55
N ALA A 53 -1.70 -16.59 6.09
CA ALA A 53 -2.46 -17.55 5.29
C ALA A 53 -3.68 -16.89 4.65
N THR A 54 -4.43 -16.09 5.40
CA THR A 54 -5.65 -15.43 4.94
C THR A 54 -5.39 -14.49 3.78
N VAL A 55 -4.38 -13.60 3.84
CA VAL A 55 -4.08 -12.68 2.72
C VAL A 55 -3.69 -13.44 1.46
N ARG A 56 -2.93 -14.53 1.59
CA ARG A 56 -2.59 -15.42 0.48
C ARG A 56 -3.83 -16.08 -0.12
N GLU A 57 -4.68 -16.69 0.70
CA GLU A 57 -5.92 -17.35 0.27
C GLU A 57 -6.86 -16.37 -0.42
N VAL A 58 -7.06 -15.18 0.14
CA VAL A 58 -7.89 -14.12 -0.45
C VAL A 58 -7.32 -13.66 -1.79
N ALA A 59 -6.00 -13.48 -1.89
CA ALA A 59 -5.35 -13.10 -3.14
C ALA A 59 -5.51 -14.17 -4.23
N HIS A 60 -5.41 -15.47 -3.87
CA HIS A 60 -5.60 -16.56 -4.82
C HIS A 60 -7.06 -16.76 -5.23
N ALA A 61 -8.01 -16.47 -4.32
CA ALA A 61 -9.44 -16.59 -4.60
C ALA A 61 -9.98 -15.49 -5.55
N HIS A 62 -9.25 -14.39 -5.72
CA HIS A 62 -9.71 -13.23 -6.49
C HIS A 62 -8.67 -12.85 -7.56
N GLU A 63 -9.00 -13.05 -8.82
CA GLU A 63 -8.14 -12.68 -9.96
C GLU A 63 -7.74 -11.19 -9.90
N GLY A 64 -6.47 -10.88 -10.16
CA GLY A 64 -5.91 -9.53 -10.05
C GLY A 64 -5.57 -9.11 -8.62
N SER A 65 -5.72 -10.01 -7.63
CA SER A 65 -5.29 -9.74 -6.27
C SER A 65 -3.89 -10.30 -6.00
N PHE A 66 -3.09 -9.50 -5.30
CA PHE A 66 -1.71 -9.79 -4.89
C PHE A 66 -1.61 -9.59 -3.38
N TYR A 67 -0.54 -10.10 -2.77
CA TYR A 67 -0.37 -9.96 -1.34
C TYR A 67 1.06 -9.59 -0.94
N ALA A 68 1.18 -9.00 0.25
CA ALA A 68 2.44 -8.73 0.92
C ALA A 68 2.43 -9.35 2.32
N LEU A 69 3.61 -9.67 2.86
CA LEU A 69 3.77 -10.26 4.20
C LEU A 69 4.57 -9.32 5.08
N GLY A 70 4.06 -9.03 6.27
CA GLY A 70 4.71 -8.15 7.22
C GLY A 70 4.03 -8.15 8.60
N ILE A 71 4.67 -7.51 9.57
CA ILE A 71 4.14 -7.31 10.92
C ILE A 71 3.99 -5.80 11.12
N HIS A 72 2.74 -5.37 11.10
CA HIS A 72 2.33 -3.97 11.19
C HIS A 72 2.59 -3.40 12.59
N PRO A 73 3.04 -2.14 12.72
CA PRO A 73 3.37 -1.54 14.03
C PRO A 73 2.24 -1.58 15.05
N MET A 74 0.98 -1.49 14.63
CA MET A 74 -0.16 -1.57 15.56
C MET A 74 -0.36 -2.97 16.15
N TYR A 75 0.18 -4.01 15.53
CA TYR A 75 0.03 -5.40 15.98
C TYR A 75 1.25 -5.95 16.72
N VAL A 76 2.38 -5.24 16.77
CA VAL A 76 3.61 -5.74 17.43
C VAL A 76 3.38 -6.08 18.89
N MET A 77 2.56 -5.30 19.61
CA MET A 77 2.25 -5.57 21.02
C MET A 77 1.36 -6.81 21.19
N THR A 78 0.48 -7.11 20.25
CA THR A 78 -0.29 -8.36 20.23
C THR A 78 0.64 -9.53 19.97
N VAL A 79 1.50 -9.41 18.97
CA VAL A 79 2.46 -10.46 18.60
C VAL A 79 3.39 -10.84 19.76
N VAL A 80 3.97 -9.86 20.49
CA VAL A 80 4.88 -10.15 21.59
C VAL A 80 4.20 -10.72 22.84
N ARG A 81 2.86 -10.59 22.94
CA ARG A 81 2.09 -11.29 23.98
C ARG A 81 1.88 -12.77 23.66
N GLU A 82 1.85 -13.14 22.40
CA GLU A 82 1.59 -14.48 21.93
C GLU A 82 2.87 -15.31 21.75
N MET A 83 3.97 -14.66 21.35
CA MET A 83 5.25 -15.33 21.11
C MET A 83 6.45 -14.39 21.28
N PRO A 84 7.66 -14.91 21.55
CA PRO A 84 8.89 -14.12 21.52
C PRO A 84 9.05 -13.40 20.17
N ARG A 85 9.50 -12.16 20.17
CA ARG A 85 9.65 -11.35 18.96
C ARG A 85 10.60 -11.97 17.93
N GLU A 86 11.63 -12.67 18.38
CA GLU A 86 12.56 -13.42 17.53
C GLU A 86 11.85 -14.57 16.81
N THR A 87 10.92 -15.25 17.51
CA THR A 87 10.07 -16.29 16.91
C THR A 87 9.14 -15.72 15.86
N ALA A 88 8.56 -14.53 16.10
CA ALA A 88 7.71 -13.87 15.13
C ALA A 88 8.47 -13.49 13.84
N ILE A 89 9.70 -13.01 13.96
CA ILE A 89 10.56 -12.72 12.79
C ILE A 89 10.98 -13.99 12.08
N ALA A 90 11.28 -15.08 12.81
CA ALA A 90 11.57 -16.38 12.19
C ALA A 90 10.35 -16.93 11.43
N ALA A 91 9.14 -16.76 11.98
CA ALA A 91 7.90 -17.13 11.30
C ALA A 91 7.67 -16.29 10.02
N LEU A 92 7.90 -14.98 10.08
CA LEU A 92 7.83 -14.11 8.90
C LEU A 92 8.86 -14.53 7.84
N ARG A 93 10.11 -14.83 8.23
CA ARG A 93 11.14 -15.34 7.32
C ARG A 93 10.68 -16.60 6.61
N ALA A 94 10.22 -17.60 7.36
CA ALA A 94 9.74 -18.85 6.79
C ALA A 94 8.54 -18.65 5.84
N ALA A 95 7.63 -17.73 6.18
CA ALA A 95 6.51 -17.35 5.32
C ALA A 95 6.99 -16.71 4.02
N ILE A 96 7.98 -15.80 4.07
CA ILE A 96 8.59 -15.18 2.88
C ILE A 96 9.23 -16.26 2.00
N GLU A 97 10.08 -17.11 2.57
CA GLU A 97 10.76 -18.21 1.84
C GLU A 97 9.76 -19.11 1.12
N SER A 98 8.65 -19.44 1.77
CA SER A 98 7.55 -20.21 1.18
C SER A 98 6.79 -19.46 0.10
N ALA A 99 6.74 -18.13 0.19
CA ALA A 99 5.99 -17.26 -0.73
C ALA A 99 6.82 -16.85 -1.96
N LEU A 100 8.16 -16.92 -1.92
CA LEU A 100 9.01 -16.48 -3.04
C LEU A 100 8.66 -17.12 -4.40
N PRO A 101 8.28 -18.40 -4.50
CA PRO A 101 7.85 -19.02 -5.77
C PRO A 101 6.46 -18.58 -6.22
N ASP A 102 5.67 -17.93 -5.36
CA ASP A 102 4.31 -17.49 -5.66
C ASP A 102 4.36 -16.13 -6.37
N GLU A 103 3.90 -16.08 -7.61
CA GLU A 103 3.87 -14.84 -8.41
C GLU A 103 2.93 -13.76 -7.85
N ARG A 104 2.01 -14.13 -6.95
CA ARG A 104 1.11 -13.19 -6.29
C ARG A 104 1.72 -12.53 -5.05
N PHE A 105 2.84 -13.05 -4.54
CA PHE A 105 3.60 -12.42 -3.47
C PHE A 105 4.48 -11.31 -4.03
N VAL A 106 4.23 -10.04 -3.66
CA VAL A 106 4.83 -8.89 -4.36
C VAL A 106 5.71 -7.97 -3.50
N ALA A 107 5.57 -7.99 -2.17
CA ALA A 107 6.30 -7.08 -1.29
C ALA A 107 6.42 -7.60 0.14
N LEU A 108 7.34 -7.02 0.91
CA LEU A 108 7.36 -7.14 2.35
C LEU A 108 6.58 -5.95 2.95
N GLY A 109 5.49 -6.26 3.64
CA GLY A 109 4.57 -5.26 4.22
C GLY A 109 3.23 -5.87 4.67
N GLU A 110 2.50 -5.16 5.50
CA GLU A 110 2.75 -3.79 5.91
C GLU A 110 3.70 -3.75 7.11
N ILE A 111 4.68 -2.87 7.06
CA ILE A 111 5.67 -2.68 8.13
C ILE A 111 5.86 -1.18 8.38
N GLY A 112 6.36 -0.78 9.51
CA GLY A 112 6.58 0.65 9.72
C GLY A 112 6.59 1.07 11.18
N LEU A 113 6.24 2.36 11.38
CA LEU A 113 6.12 2.97 12.71
C LEU A 113 4.83 3.79 12.79
N ASP A 114 4.14 3.69 13.92
CA ASP A 114 3.02 4.53 14.29
C ASP A 114 3.34 5.34 15.55
N GLY A 115 3.52 6.64 15.39
CA GLY A 115 3.73 7.60 16.48
C GLY A 115 2.46 8.31 16.93
N PHE A 116 1.28 7.86 16.46
CA PHE A 116 0.00 8.45 16.81
C PHE A 116 -0.70 7.70 17.95
N VAL A 117 -0.64 6.37 17.95
CA VAL A 117 -1.30 5.52 18.95
C VAL A 117 -0.44 5.48 20.20
N ALA A 118 -0.99 5.98 21.33
CA ALA A 118 -0.23 6.24 22.56
C ALA A 118 0.28 4.98 23.28
N ASP A 119 -0.45 3.86 23.16
CA ASP A 119 -0.17 2.63 23.92
C ASP A 119 0.76 1.65 23.21
N LEU A 120 1.36 2.07 22.09
CA LEU A 120 2.33 1.27 21.34
C LEU A 120 3.75 1.53 21.84
N ASP A 121 4.44 0.47 22.28
CA ASP A 121 5.83 0.57 22.68
C ASP A 121 6.72 0.89 21.49
N TRP A 122 7.35 2.06 21.53
CA TRP A 122 8.17 2.58 20.43
C TRP A 122 9.40 1.73 20.14
N ASP A 123 10.09 1.25 21.17
CA ASP A 123 11.30 0.45 21.00
C ASP A 123 10.99 -0.91 20.38
N THR A 124 9.85 -1.49 20.74
CA THR A 124 9.36 -2.71 20.11
C THR A 124 9.03 -2.49 18.64
N GLN A 125 8.32 -1.41 18.29
CA GLN A 125 8.04 -1.08 16.87
C GLN A 125 9.35 -0.92 16.09
N VAL A 126 10.31 -0.15 16.62
CA VAL A 126 11.62 0.09 15.99
C VAL A 126 12.38 -1.22 15.78
N TRP A 127 12.36 -2.10 16.77
CA TRP A 127 13.01 -3.39 16.65
C TRP A 127 12.39 -4.22 15.52
N PHE A 128 11.05 -4.35 15.46
CA PHE A 128 10.36 -5.05 14.40
C PHE A 128 10.62 -4.44 13.02
N LEU A 129 10.54 -3.11 12.90
CA LEU A 129 10.84 -2.44 11.64
C LEU A 129 12.25 -2.80 11.15
N ARG A 130 13.27 -2.68 12.00
CA ARG A 130 14.65 -2.96 11.62
C ARG A 130 14.88 -4.40 11.20
N GLU A 131 14.32 -5.36 11.92
CA GLU A 131 14.45 -6.78 11.55
C GLU A 131 13.74 -7.08 10.22
N GLN A 132 12.57 -6.51 9.99
CA GLN A 132 11.83 -6.66 8.73
C GLN A 132 12.55 -5.98 7.55
N LEU A 133 13.14 -4.81 7.74
CA LEU A 133 13.95 -4.17 6.69
C LEU A 133 15.22 -4.98 6.35
N LYS A 134 15.80 -5.71 7.31
CA LYS A 134 16.89 -6.66 7.00
C LYS A 134 16.41 -7.79 6.11
N LEU A 135 15.20 -8.34 6.37
CA LEU A 135 14.59 -9.36 5.51
C LEU A 135 14.28 -8.80 4.12
N ALA A 136 13.73 -7.59 4.02
CA ALA A 136 13.47 -6.93 2.73
C ALA A 136 14.76 -6.83 1.89
N ARG A 137 15.86 -6.43 2.51
CA ARG A 137 17.15 -6.34 1.83
C ARG A 137 17.71 -7.73 1.46
N GLU A 138 17.58 -8.71 2.34
CA GLU A 138 18.09 -10.07 2.12
C GLU A 138 17.40 -10.76 0.94
N PHE A 139 16.08 -10.61 0.85
CA PHE A 139 15.26 -11.22 -0.20
C PHE A 139 15.02 -10.32 -1.41
N ASP A 140 15.65 -9.14 -1.46
CA ASP A 140 15.48 -8.12 -2.51
C ASP A 140 14.00 -7.80 -2.78
N LEU A 141 13.24 -7.58 -1.71
CA LEU A 141 11.81 -7.27 -1.77
C LEU A 141 11.57 -5.77 -1.58
N PRO A 142 10.66 -5.18 -2.37
CA PRO A 142 10.16 -3.84 -2.09
C PRO A 142 9.37 -3.85 -0.78
N VAL A 143 9.25 -2.68 -0.13
CA VAL A 143 8.55 -2.53 1.14
C VAL A 143 7.23 -1.77 0.99
N LEU A 144 6.18 -2.20 1.69
CA LEU A 144 4.97 -1.42 1.92
C LEU A 144 5.01 -0.86 3.35
N LEU A 145 5.06 0.47 3.45
CA LEU A 145 5.38 1.17 4.70
C LEU A 145 4.17 1.90 5.27
N HIS A 146 3.87 1.58 6.52
CA HIS A 146 3.06 2.41 7.42
C HIS A 146 3.93 3.51 8.04
N VAL A 147 3.55 4.76 7.81
CA VAL A 147 4.35 5.92 8.27
C VAL A 147 3.43 6.97 8.88
N ARG A 148 3.05 6.79 10.13
CA ARG A 148 2.15 7.71 10.82
C ARG A 148 2.85 8.45 11.94
N ARG A 149 3.04 9.78 11.79
CA ARG A 149 3.83 10.63 12.72
C ARG A 149 5.25 10.10 12.98
N ALA A 150 5.83 9.41 12.01
CA ALA A 150 7.12 8.72 12.14
C ALA A 150 7.99 8.81 10.88
N VAL A 151 7.78 9.83 10.02
CA VAL A 151 8.46 9.93 8.71
C VAL A 151 9.97 9.95 8.87
N ASP A 152 10.51 10.80 9.75
CA ASP A 152 11.97 10.93 9.92
C ASP A 152 12.61 9.67 10.50
N PRO A 153 12.07 9.03 11.56
CA PRO A 153 12.58 7.75 12.05
C PRO A 153 12.56 6.64 11.00
N VAL A 154 11.45 6.46 10.27
CA VAL A 154 11.38 5.47 9.19
C VAL A 154 12.43 5.78 8.12
N GLY A 155 12.51 7.02 7.65
CA GLY A 155 13.52 7.45 6.66
C GLY A 155 14.96 7.24 7.13
N LYS A 156 15.23 7.36 8.44
CA LYS A 156 16.56 7.02 9.03
C LYS A 156 16.87 5.53 8.83
N TYR A 157 15.97 4.63 9.22
CA TYR A 157 16.24 3.19 9.13
C TYR A 157 16.28 2.67 7.70
N LEU A 158 15.49 3.24 6.79
CA LEU A 158 15.58 2.94 5.35
C LEU A 158 16.98 3.25 4.80
N ARG A 159 17.53 4.42 5.14
CA ARG A 159 18.89 4.80 4.73
C ARG A 159 19.96 3.90 5.36
N GLU A 160 19.88 3.67 6.67
CA GLU A 160 20.84 2.82 7.40
C GLU A 160 20.90 1.40 6.82
N LEU A 161 19.77 0.86 6.37
CA LEU A 161 19.68 -0.50 5.85
C LEU A 161 19.73 -0.57 4.31
N GLY A 162 19.82 0.56 3.63
CA GLY A 162 20.01 0.64 2.18
C GLY A 162 18.77 0.22 1.38
N ILE A 163 17.57 0.41 1.95
CA ILE A 163 16.31 0.15 1.25
C ILE A 163 16.06 1.22 0.19
N LYS A 164 15.79 0.80 -1.04
CA LYS A 164 15.73 1.70 -2.21
C LYS A 164 14.43 1.60 -3.01
N ASN A 165 13.48 0.76 -2.62
CA ASN A 165 12.26 0.55 -3.37
C ASN A 165 11.08 0.20 -2.46
N GLY A 166 9.90 0.64 -2.85
CA GLY A 166 8.65 0.37 -2.14
C GLY A 166 7.70 1.55 -2.16
N ILE A 167 6.68 1.44 -1.32
CA ILE A 167 5.60 2.44 -1.20
C ILE A 167 5.49 2.87 0.26
N ALA A 168 5.48 4.18 0.50
CA ALA A 168 5.00 4.76 1.75
C ALA A 168 3.51 5.06 1.58
N HIS A 169 2.63 4.17 2.09
CA HIS A 169 1.20 4.31 1.93
C HIS A 169 0.64 5.49 2.76
N ALA A 170 -0.50 6.02 2.36
CA ALA A 170 -1.20 7.14 3.01
C ALA A 170 -0.27 8.30 3.41
N PHE A 171 0.68 8.63 2.53
CA PHE A 171 1.78 9.52 2.89
C PHE A 171 1.31 10.92 3.30
N ASN A 172 1.71 11.32 4.50
CA ASN A 172 1.41 12.63 5.08
C ASN A 172 2.64 13.19 5.81
N GLY A 173 3.61 13.70 5.05
CA GLY A 173 4.82 14.35 5.55
C GLY A 173 4.93 15.80 5.10
N SER A 174 6.01 16.47 5.50
CA SER A 174 6.40 17.77 4.94
C SER A 174 6.95 17.60 3.51
N ASP A 175 7.10 18.72 2.79
CA ASP A 175 7.71 18.74 1.45
C ASP A 175 9.13 18.15 1.47
N VAL A 176 9.92 18.51 2.49
CA VAL A 176 11.29 18.00 2.66
C VAL A 176 11.31 16.50 2.91
N GLN A 177 10.38 16.00 3.73
CA GLN A 177 10.26 14.58 4.01
C GLN A 177 9.83 13.80 2.75
N ALA A 178 8.90 14.33 1.96
CA ALA A 178 8.51 13.74 0.68
C ALA A 178 9.72 13.65 -0.28
N ASP A 179 10.50 14.74 -0.40
CA ASP A 179 11.70 14.75 -1.25
C ASP A 179 12.75 13.72 -0.80
N VAL A 180 12.90 13.50 0.51
CA VAL A 180 13.81 12.49 1.05
C VAL A 180 13.36 11.09 0.65
N PHE A 181 12.07 10.76 0.77
CA PHE A 181 11.54 9.45 0.39
C PHE A 181 11.64 9.21 -1.12
N VAL A 182 11.29 10.21 -1.92
CA VAL A 182 11.43 10.14 -3.40
C VAL A 182 12.90 9.94 -3.81
N LYS A 183 13.85 10.67 -3.21
CA LYS A 183 15.29 10.49 -3.48
C LYS A 183 15.83 9.12 -3.09
N MET A 184 15.17 8.44 -2.15
CA MET A 184 15.51 7.05 -1.80
C MET A 184 14.87 6.02 -2.77
N GLY A 185 14.11 6.46 -3.77
CA GLY A 185 13.43 5.60 -4.74
C GLY A 185 12.07 5.08 -4.29
N LEU A 186 11.51 5.63 -3.20
CA LEU A 186 10.18 5.24 -2.73
C LEU A 186 9.08 5.99 -3.48
N HIS A 187 7.95 5.32 -3.64
CA HIS A 187 6.71 5.92 -4.14
C HIS A 187 5.82 6.31 -2.98
N LEU A 188 5.06 7.39 -3.16
CA LEU A 188 4.16 7.93 -2.15
C LEU A 188 2.73 7.59 -2.52
N GLY A 189 2.02 6.91 -1.61
CA GLY A 189 0.63 6.51 -1.77
C GLY A 189 -0.33 7.64 -1.41
N PHE A 190 -1.31 7.88 -2.28
CA PHE A 190 -2.39 8.84 -2.06
C PHE A 190 -3.74 8.16 -2.21
N GLY A 191 -4.59 8.30 -1.21
CA GLY A 191 -5.88 7.64 -1.11
C GLY A 191 -7.01 8.60 -0.71
N GLY A 192 -7.99 8.07 0.04
CA GLY A 192 -9.22 8.77 0.44
C GLY A 192 -9.01 10.15 1.08
N THR A 193 -7.95 10.35 1.86
CA THR A 193 -7.62 11.64 2.50
C THR A 193 -7.41 12.79 1.51
N LEU A 194 -6.94 12.49 0.28
CA LEU A 194 -6.76 13.46 -0.80
C LEU A 194 -8.07 14.14 -1.21
N THR A 195 -9.19 13.45 -1.06
CA THR A 195 -10.50 13.90 -1.54
C THR A 195 -11.10 15.02 -0.69
N TYR A 196 -10.62 15.22 0.53
CA TYR A 196 -11.09 16.29 1.39
C TYR A 196 -10.42 17.62 1.02
N GLU A 197 -11.19 18.65 0.75
CA GLU A 197 -10.66 20.00 0.44
C GLU A 197 -9.82 20.58 1.59
N ARG A 198 -10.18 20.24 2.83
CA ARG A 198 -9.44 20.64 4.04
C ARG A 198 -8.06 19.97 4.18
N SER A 199 -7.78 18.88 3.47
CA SER A 199 -6.49 18.17 3.49
C SER A 199 -5.44 18.90 2.66
N ARG A 200 -5.23 20.18 2.94
CA ARG A 200 -4.40 21.10 2.14
C ARG A 200 -2.96 20.59 1.95
N GLN A 201 -2.36 20.01 2.98
CA GLN A 201 -0.99 19.50 2.91
C GLN A 201 -0.90 18.30 1.96
N ILE A 202 -1.80 17.31 2.08
CA ILE A 202 -1.82 16.11 1.24
C ILE A 202 -2.07 16.51 -0.22
N ARG A 203 -3.02 17.41 -0.46
CA ARG A 203 -3.32 17.92 -1.81
C ARG A 203 -2.13 18.67 -2.43
N ARG A 204 -1.42 19.49 -1.63
CA ARG A 204 -0.19 20.17 -2.06
C ARG A 204 0.91 19.17 -2.42
N LEU A 205 1.14 18.16 -1.58
CA LEU A 205 2.10 17.10 -1.86
C LEU A 205 1.74 16.34 -3.14
N ALA A 206 0.48 15.93 -3.28
CA ALA A 206 -0.01 15.24 -4.48
C ALA A 206 0.14 16.08 -5.76
N ALA A 207 0.03 17.41 -5.67
CA ALA A 207 0.27 18.31 -6.80
C ALA A 207 1.76 18.49 -7.13
N ARG A 208 2.66 18.47 -6.11
CA ARG A 208 4.07 18.88 -6.24
C ARG A 208 5.02 17.71 -6.47
N VAL A 209 4.81 16.59 -5.81
CA VAL A 209 5.71 15.41 -5.91
C VAL A 209 5.83 14.98 -7.37
N PRO A 210 7.03 14.59 -7.86
CA PRO A 210 7.20 14.08 -9.21
C PRO A 210 6.16 13.01 -9.54
N LEU A 211 5.52 13.10 -10.72
CA LEU A 211 4.43 12.20 -11.09
C LEU A 211 4.88 10.73 -11.07
N GLU A 212 6.11 10.48 -11.45
CA GLU A 212 6.76 9.16 -11.46
C GLU A 212 6.96 8.55 -10.06
N SER A 213 6.76 9.32 -8.99
CA SER A 213 6.90 8.86 -7.60
C SER A 213 5.57 8.75 -6.86
N ILE A 214 4.45 8.75 -7.57
CA ILE A 214 3.11 8.64 -7.00
C ILE A 214 2.49 7.29 -7.32
N VAL A 215 1.80 6.71 -6.35
CA VAL A 215 0.85 5.60 -6.52
C VAL A 215 -0.48 5.95 -5.88
N ILE A 216 -1.52 5.16 -6.18
CA ILE A 216 -2.88 5.38 -5.69
C ILE A 216 -3.38 4.15 -4.94
N GLU A 217 -4.19 4.39 -3.91
CA GLU A 217 -4.68 3.36 -3.02
C GLU A 217 -6.01 3.72 -2.37
N THR A 218 -6.63 2.77 -1.70
CA THR A 218 -7.82 3.04 -0.88
C THR A 218 -7.56 2.94 0.61
N ASP A 219 -6.68 2.05 1.05
CA ASP A 219 -6.56 1.58 2.42
C ASP A 219 -7.88 1.04 2.99
N ALA A 220 -8.69 0.47 2.09
CA ALA A 220 -10.01 -0.05 2.46
C ALA A 220 -9.89 -1.24 3.44
N PRO A 221 -10.74 -1.34 4.47
CA PRO A 221 -11.99 -0.58 4.71
C PRO A 221 -11.80 0.80 5.38
N ASP A 222 -10.57 1.17 5.71
CA ASP A 222 -10.21 2.40 6.39
C ASP A 222 -10.07 3.60 5.43
N ILE A 223 -9.69 4.74 5.94
CA ILE A 223 -9.42 6.00 5.22
C ILE A 223 -10.51 6.34 4.17
N PRO A 224 -11.80 6.50 4.60
CA PRO A 224 -12.89 6.77 3.67
C PRO A 224 -12.67 8.08 2.91
N PRO A 225 -13.02 8.15 1.62
CA PRO A 225 -13.05 9.39 0.86
C PRO A 225 -14.19 10.30 1.30
N SER A 226 -14.12 11.58 0.93
CA SER A 226 -14.99 12.66 1.43
C SER A 226 -16.49 12.51 1.11
N TRP A 227 -16.85 11.64 0.20
CA TRP A 227 -18.24 11.36 -0.18
C TRP A 227 -18.88 10.21 0.60
N LEU A 228 -18.14 9.55 1.49
CA LEU A 228 -18.67 8.56 2.43
C LEU A 228 -19.00 9.24 3.76
N SER A 229 -20.05 8.74 4.39
CA SER A 229 -20.45 9.19 5.73
C SER A 229 -19.51 8.65 6.80
N ALA A 230 -19.50 9.28 7.95
CA ALA A 230 -18.71 8.79 9.08
C ALA A 230 -19.14 7.36 9.48
N GLY A 231 -18.17 6.44 9.54
CA GLY A 231 -18.42 5.03 9.88
C GLY A 231 -18.77 4.13 8.68
N GLU A 232 -18.93 4.68 7.47
CA GLU A 232 -19.02 3.87 6.27
C GLU A 232 -17.64 3.33 5.88
N ALA A 233 -17.58 2.04 5.56
CA ALA A 233 -16.36 1.39 5.09
C ALA A 233 -15.97 1.88 3.70
N ASN A 234 -14.67 2.03 3.48
CA ASN A 234 -14.10 2.27 2.15
C ASN A 234 -14.03 0.95 1.36
N TYR A 235 -13.90 1.04 0.03
CA TYR A 235 -13.82 -0.09 -0.89
C TYR A 235 -12.97 0.25 -2.11
N SER A 236 -12.27 -0.73 -2.67
CA SER A 236 -11.45 -0.55 -3.88
C SER A 236 -12.24 0.00 -5.08
N TYR A 237 -13.56 -0.20 -5.15
CA TYR A 237 -14.39 0.41 -6.21
C TYR A 237 -14.55 1.94 -6.10
N HIS A 238 -14.02 2.57 -5.06
CA HIS A 238 -13.91 4.04 -4.96
C HIS A 238 -12.61 4.58 -5.58
N LEU A 239 -11.62 3.73 -5.85
CA LEU A 239 -10.32 4.11 -6.38
C LEU A 239 -10.40 4.98 -7.65
N PRO A 240 -11.24 4.67 -8.67
CA PRO A 240 -11.33 5.50 -9.88
C PRO A 240 -11.78 6.94 -9.59
N ARG A 241 -12.68 7.11 -8.63
CA ARG A 241 -13.12 8.46 -8.23
C ARG A 241 -12.06 9.19 -7.40
N ILE A 242 -11.25 8.48 -6.62
CA ILE A 242 -10.06 9.05 -5.95
C ILE A 242 -9.04 9.48 -7.01
N ALA A 243 -8.81 8.65 -8.04
CA ALA A 243 -7.95 8.97 -9.17
C ALA A 243 -8.41 10.24 -9.92
N GLN A 244 -9.71 10.40 -10.13
CA GLN A 244 -10.28 11.61 -10.74
C GLN A 244 -9.93 12.87 -9.93
N VAL A 245 -10.02 12.82 -8.59
CA VAL A 245 -9.61 13.94 -7.74
C VAL A 245 -8.10 14.20 -7.87
N LEU A 246 -7.28 13.15 -7.94
CA LEU A 246 -5.83 13.29 -8.14
C LEU A 246 -5.52 13.93 -9.50
N ALA A 247 -6.20 13.52 -10.58
CA ALA A 247 -6.06 14.10 -11.91
C ALA A 247 -6.40 15.60 -11.90
N GLN A 248 -7.49 15.99 -11.25
CA GLN A 248 -7.88 17.39 -11.06
C GLN A 248 -6.84 18.20 -10.27
N VAL A 249 -6.32 17.64 -9.18
CA VAL A 249 -5.27 18.27 -8.35
C VAL A 249 -3.99 18.50 -9.15
N ARG A 250 -3.68 17.60 -10.07
CA ARG A 250 -2.48 17.68 -10.91
C ARG A 250 -2.70 18.44 -12.24
N GLY A 251 -3.94 18.70 -12.63
CA GLY A 251 -4.26 19.36 -13.90
C GLY A 251 -3.92 18.51 -15.13
N ILE A 252 -4.04 17.17 -15.04
CA ILE A 252 -3.77 16.24 -16.14
C ILE A 252 -5.02 15.38 -16.43
N SER A 253 -5.04 14.73 -17.59
CA SER A 253 -6.14 13.81 -17.94
C SER A 253 -6.11 12.54 -17.07
N GLU A 254 -7.28 11.92 -16.85
CA GLU A 254 -7.36 10.63 -16.15
C GLU A 254 -6.61 9.51 -16.91
N VAL A 255 -6.54 9.62 -18.23
CA VAL A 255 -5.81 8.67 -19.09
C VAL A 255 -4.30 8.78 -18.85
N ASP A 256 -3.73 10.00 -18.90
CA ASP A 256 -2.31 10.21 -18.65
C ASP A 256 -1.94 9.80 -17.22
N LEU A 257 -2.83 10.11 -16.26
CA LEU A 257 -2.66 9.68 -14.87
C LEU A 257 -2.65 8.16 -14.76
N SER A 258 -3.60 7.46 -15.39
CA SER A 258 -3.70 6.00 -15.35
C SER A 258 -2.42 5.34 -15.87
N VAL A 259 -1.90 5.78 -17.01
CA VAL A 259 -0.64 5.28 -17.59
C VAL A 259 0.54 5.53 -16.65
N ALA A 260 0.63 6.73 -16.07
CA ALA A 260 1.71 7.06 -15.15
C ALA A 260 1.66 6.19 -13.88
N LEU A 261 0.49 6.10 -13.23
CA LEU A 261 0.32 5.33 -12.00
C LEU A 261 0.54 3.82 -12.22
N TRP A 262 0.15 3.30 -13.37
CA TRP A 262 0.44 1.93 -13.76
C TRP A 262 1.93 1.64 -13.77
N ARG A 263 2.71 2.45 -14.51
CA ARG A 263 4.18 2.32 -14.59
C ARG A 263 4.83 2.47 -13.22
N ASN A 264 4.37 3.45 -12.44
CA ASN A 264 4.88 3.71 -11.10
C ASN A 264 4.67 2.50 -10.19
N THR A 265 3.49 1.90 -10.22
CA THR A 265 3.17 0.71 -9.41
C THR A 265 4.06 -0.48 -9.81
N LEU A 266 4.27 -0.71 -11.10
CA LEU A 266 5.18 -1.76 -11.57
C LEU A 266 6.64 -1.47 -11.21
N ASN A 267 7.03 -0.21 -11.11
CA ASN A 267 8.37 0.18 -10.63
C ASN A 267 8.51 -0.01 -9.12
N ALA A 268 7.49 0.39 -8.36
CA ALA A 268 7.47 0.22 -6.91
C ALA A 268 7.43 -1.24 -6.46
N MET A 269 6.76 -2.09 -7.24
CA MET A 269 6.57 -3.53 -6.97
C MET A 269 6.89 -4.37 -8.23
N PRO A 270 8.17 -4.57 -8.57
CA PRO A 270 8.59 -5.21 -9.83
C PRO A 270 8.04 -6.63 -10.05
N ARG A 271 7.73 -7.36 -8.97
CA ARG A 271 7.16 -8.72 -9.05
C ARG A 271 5.76 -8.75 -9.69
N LEU A 272 5.03 -7.62 -9.72
CA LEU A 272 3.77 -7.50 -10.43
C LEU A 272 3.90 -7.76 -11.95
N ARG A 273 5.10 -7.53 -12.54
CA ARG A 273 5.37 -7.76 -13.95
C ARG A 273 5.26 -9.23 -14.39
N ALA A 274 5.29 -10.18 -13.44
CA ALA A 274 5.06 -11.59 -13.76
C ALA A 274 3.64 -11.85 -14.28
N ILE A 275 2.66 -11.02 -13.85
CA ILE A 275 1.24 -11.21 -14.20
C ILE A 275 0.66 -10.00 -14.94
N LEU A 276 1.06 -8.77 -14.57
CA LEU A 276 0.53 -7.56 -15.19
C LEU A 276 1.40 -7.11 -16.37
N PRO A 277 0.81 -6.79 -17.52
CA PRO A 277 1.57 -6.36 -18.71
C PRO A 277 2.21 -4.98 -18.49
N GLU A 278 3.28 -4.70 -19.23
CA GLU A 278 3.77 -3.34 -19.39
C GLU A 278 2.85 -2.55 -20.34
N VAL A 279 2.58 -1.25 -20.02
CA VAL A 279 1.69 -0.37 -20.77
C VAL A 279 2.50 0.81 -21.35
#